data_194ec5672ead499f875dead142222efb
#
_entry.id   194ec5672ead499f875dead142222efb
#
_cell.length_a   1.000
_cell.length_b   1.000
_cell.length_c   1.000
_cell.angle_alpha   90.00
_cell.angle_beta   90.00
_cell.angle_gamma   90.00
#
_symmetry.space_group_name_H-M   'P 1'
#
loop_
_entity.id
_entity.type
_entity.pdbx_description
1 polymer ?
#
loop_
_entity_poly.entity_id
_entity_poly.type
_entity_poly.pdbx_seq_one_letter_code
_entity_poly.pdbx_strand_id
1 'polypeptide(L)'
;MTPRDIYLLSPELAIVTIALAIVLCDLFIRNKKIIAVMSVIALSIPFILGIILWMDIDSSTQNAFIGMFGTFAVDKFSLFFKFIVVAVVGLVIIASIDYVKRLERYQGEYYALIMFSAAGMMLLAATRELIAIYISLELTALPIAALIALT
;
A
#
# COMPACT_ATOMS: atom_id res chain seq x y z
N MET A 1 -3.47 3.50 20.75
CA MET A 1 -2.47 2.96 19.80
C MET A 1 -1.19 2.73 20.56
N THR A 2 -0.73 1.51 20.63
CA THR A 2 0.55 1.16 21.24
C THR A 2 1.65 1.23 20.17
N PRO A 3 2.94 1.43 20.53
CA PRO A 3 4.04 1.38 19.55
C PRO A 3 4.06 0.06 18.75
N ARG A 4 3.58 -1.02 19.35
CA ARG A 4 3.44 -2.33 18.70
C ARG A 4 2.40 -2.31 17.59
N ASP A 5 1.28 -1.62 17.76
CA ASP A 5 0.23 -1.50 16.74
C ASP A 5 0.75 -0.77 15.49
N ILE A 6 1.55 0.28 15.69
CA ILE A 6 2.18 1.03 14.60
C ILE A 6 3.19 0.15 13.84
N TYR A 7 3.94 -0.67 14.58
CA TYR A 7 4.88 -1.62 13.98
C TYR A 7 4.18 -2.68 13.12
N LEU A 8 3.06 -3.22 13.58
CA LEU A 8 2.28 -4.23 12.84
C LEU A 8 1.64 -3.66 11.57
N LEU A 9 1.28 -2.38 11.59
CA LEU A 9 0.72 -1.65 10.45
C LEU A 9 1.78 -0.91 9.62
N SER A 10 3.07 -1.13 9.89
CA SER A 10 4.15 -0.40 9.23
C SER A 10 4.16 -0.52 7.70
N PRO A 11 3.86 -1.67 7.06
CA PRO A 11 3.83 -1.75 5.60
C PRO A 11 2.70 -0.91 4.98
N GLU A 12 1.51 -0.92 5.60
CA GLU A 12 0.36 -0.13 5.16
C GLU A 12 0.60 1.37 5.33
N LEU A 13 1.12 1.76 6.48
CA LEU A 13 1.48 3.16 6.75
C LEU A 13 2.57 3.65 5.80
N ALA A 14 3.54 2.79 5.47
CA ALA A 14 4.58 3.12 4.50
C ALA A 14 3.99 3.39 3.12
N ILE A 15 3.09 2.54 2.60
CA ILE A 15 2.44 2.76 1.30
C ILE A 15 1.64 4.08 1.30
N VAL A 16 0.86 4.36 2.35
CA VAL A 16 0.08 5.59 2.46
C VAL A 16 0.99 6.83 2.48
N THR A 17 2.06 6.80 3.27
CA THR A 17 3.01 7.92 3.32
C THR A 17 3.74 8.13 1.99
N ILE A 18 4.10 7.05 1.29
CA ILE A 18 4.68 7.10 -0.05
C ILE A 18 3.68 7.71 -1.05
N ALA A 19 2.42 7.29 -1.02
CA ALA A 19 1.38 7.83 -1.89
C ALA A 19 1.23 9.33 -1.71
N LEU A 20 1.18 9.82 -0.46
CA LEU A 20 1.14 11.25 -0.17
C LEU A 20 2.40 11.98 -0.63
N ALA A 21 3.58 11.39 -0.40
CA ALA A 21 4.84 11.96 -0.85
C ALA A 21 4.90 12.09 -2.38
N ILE A 22 4.37 11.10 -3.12
CA ILE A 22 4.31 11.15 -4.59
C ILE A 22 3.45 12.30 -5.08
N VAL A 23 2.26 12.53 -4.47
CA VAL A 23 1.40 13.67 -4.82
C VAL A 23 2.14 14.99 -4.56
N LEU A 24 2.80 15.12 -3.42
CA LEU A 24 3.57 16.33 -3.12
C LEU A 24 4.74 16.52 -4.08
N CYS A 25 5.46 15.46 -4.41
CA CYS A 25 6.57 15.50 -5.37
C CYS A 25 6.09 15.87 -6.78
N ASP A 26 4.88 15.43 -7.17
CA ASP A 26 4.32 15.75 -8.48
C ASP A 26 4.10 17.25 -8.69
N LEU A 27 3.84 18.00 -7.62
CA LEU A 27 3.71 19.46 -7.68
C LEU A 27 5.03 20.17 -8.01
N PHE A 28 6.17 19.58 -7.62
CA PHE A 28 7.50 20.20 -7.77
C PHE A 28 8.29 19.66 -8.96
N ILE A 29 8.05 18.39 -9.34
CA ILE A 29 8.82 17.69 -10.36
C ILE A 29 8.18 17.88 -11.74
N ARG A 30 8.86 18.61 -12.63
CA ARG A 30 8.44 18.80 -14.02
C ARG A 30 8.61 17.53 -14.87
N ASN A 31 9.59 16.69 -14.54
CA ASN A 31 9.86 15.47 -15.32
C ASN A 31 9.07 14.28 -14.77
N LYS A 32 7.90 14.05 -15.35
CA LYS A 32 6.93 13.05 -14.90
C LYS A 32 7.41 11.59 -14.99
N LYS A 33 8.41 11.28 -15.81
CA LYS A 33 9.00 9.92 -15.87
C LYS A 33 9.70 9.55 -14.56
N ILE A 34 10.25 10.52 -13.84
CA ILE A 34 10.92 10.30 -12.57
C ILE A 34 9.92 9.81 -11.53
N ILE A 35 8.69 10.30 -11.55
CA ILE A 35 7.65 9.93 -10.59
C ILE A 35 7.31 8.45 -10.67
N ALA A 36 7.16 7.88 -11.88
CA ALA A 36 6.92 6.45 -12.06
C ALA A 36 8.07 5.60 -11.48
N VAL A 37 9.31 5.97 -11.79
CA VAL A 37 10.49 5.25 -11.28
C VAL A 37 10.59 5.37 -9.77
N MET A 38 10.37 6.55 -9.22
CA MET A 38 10.33 6.77 -7.77
C MET A 38 9.25 5.94 -7.10
N SER A 39 8.07 5.84 -7.71
CA SER A 39 6.96 5.03 -7.19
C SER A 39 7.33 3.54 -7.10
N VAL A 40 7.97 2.99 -8.13
CA VAL A 40 8.42 1.59 -8.13
C VAL A 40 9.51 1.36 -7.08
N ILE A 41 10.50 2.25 -7.01
CA ILE A 41 11.59 2.14 -6.01
C ILE A 41 11.02 2.26 -4.59
N ALA A 42 10.09 3.17 -4.37
CA ALA A 42 9.49 3.38 -3.05
C ALA A 42 8.68 2.16 -2.56
N LEU A 43 8.13 1.33 -3.47
CA LEU A 43 7.47 0.06 -3.11
C LEU A 43 8.43 -0.96 -2.47
N SER A 44 9.75 -0.78 -2.60
CA SER A 44 10.71 -1.63 -1.87
C SER A 44 10.61 -1.45 -0.35
N ILE A 45 10.17 -0.29 0.13
CA ILE A 45 10.05 0.00 1.57
C ILE A 45 8.99 -0.89 2.23
N PRO A 46 7.71 -0.91 1.80
CA PRO A 46 6.71 -1.79 2.40
C PRO A 46 7.04 -3.27 2.19
N PHE A 47 7.74 -3.61 1.11
CA PHE A 47 8.22 -4.98 0.87
C PHE A 47 9.25 -5.41 1.93
N ILE A 48 10.25 -4.57 2.21
CA ILE A 48 11.28 -4.82 3.24
C ILE A 48 10.64 -4.90 4.63
N LEU A 49 9.72 -3.98 4.96
CA LEU A 49 9.00 -4.01 6.23
C LEU A 49 8.18 -5.30 6.40
N GLY A 50 7.57 -5.78 5.33
CA GLY A 50 6.89 -7.07 5.31
C GLY A 50 7.83 -8.24 5.60
N ILE A 51 9.05 -8.25 5.06
CA ILE A 51 10.07 -9.27 5.32
C ILE A 51 10.50 -9.23 6.79
N ILE A 52 10.72 -8.06 7.36
CA ILE A 52 11.08 -7.91 8.78
C ILE A 52 10.00 -8.51 9.67
N LEU A 53 8.72 -8.18 9.41
CA LEU A 53 7.59 -8.75 10.14
C LEU A 53 7.50 -10.27 9.98
N TRP A 54 7.81 -10.79 8.79
CA TRP A 54 7.84 -12.23 8.55
C TRP A 54 8.90 -12.94 9.40
N MET A 55 10.10 -12.36 9.46
CA MET A 55 11.20 -12.90 10.28
C MET A 55 10.86 -12.86 11.78
N ASP A 56 10.20 -11.80 12.24
CA ASP A 56 9.78 -11.68 13.63
C ASP A 56 8.72 -12.73 14.03
N ILE A 57 7.77 -13.01 13.14
CA ILE A 57 6.77 -14.06 13.36
C ILE A 57 7.46 -15.44 13.35
N ASP A 58 8.43 -15.65 12.48
CA ASP A 58 9.13 -16.92 12.37
C ASP A 58 10.02 -17.21 13.59
N SER A 59 10.61 -16.17 14.19
CA SER A 59 11.42 -16.25 15.40
C SER A 59 10.61 -16.33 16.70
N SER A 60 9.33 -15.98 16.65
CA SER A 60 8.44 -15.97 17.82
C SER A 60 7.73 -17.32 17.99
N THR A 61 7.38 -17.65 19.23
CA THR A 61 6.51 -18.80 19.54
C THR A 61 5.04 -18.57 19.18
N GLN A 62 4.69 -17.35 18.75
CA GLN A 62 3.32 -16.97 18.38
C GLN A 62 3.16 -17.00 16.86
N ASN A 63 2.15 -17.72 16.38
CA ASN A 63 1.83 -17.84 14.95
C ASN A 63 1.19 -16.59 14.35
N ALA A 64 0.75 -15.64 15.16
CA ALA A 64 0.15 -14.39 14.76
C ALA A 64 0.35 -13.30 15.79
N PHE A 65 0.57 -12.07 15.35
CA PHE A 65 0.56 -10.88 16.18
C PHE A 65 -0.79 -10.20 16.08
N ILE A 66 -1.45 -10.02 17.22
CA ILE A 66 -2.74 -9.36 17.32
C ILE A 66 -2.52 -7.93 17.80
N GLY A 67 -3.05 -6.97 17.05
CA GLY A 67 -2.99 -5.53 17.36
C GLY A 67 -4.36 -4.86 17.42
N MET A 68 -4.39 -3.62 17.89
CA MET A 68 -5.58 -2.77 17.99
C MET A 68 -6.81 -3.47 18.58
N PHE A 69 -6.68 -3.97 19.83
CA PHE A 69 -7.77 -4.64 20.56
C PHE A 69 -8.37 -5.87 19.84
N GLY A 70 -7.60 -6.52 18.96
CA GLY A 70 -8.06 -7.70 18.23
C GLY A 70 -8.60 -7.44 16.83
N THR A 71 -8.67 -6.18 16.41
CA THR A 71 -9.18 -5.77 15.09
C THR A 71 -8.29 -6.27 13.94
N PHE A 72 -6.97 -6.30 14.15
CA PHE A 72 -5.99 -6.76 13.17
C PHE A 72 -5.19 -7.94 13.69
N ALA A 73 -4.93 -8.91 12.80
CA ALA A 73 -3.99 -9.98 13.02
C ALA A 73 -3.01 -10.06 11.86
N VAL A 74 -1.74 -9.92 12.19
CA VAL A 74 -0.64 -10.12 11.25
C VAL A 74 -0.09 -11.51 11.45
N ASP A 75 -0.33 -12.37 10.49
CA ASP A 75 0.15 -13.75 10.43
C ASP A 75 0.86 -14.00 9.09
N LYS A 76 1.44 -15.18 8.91
CA LYS A 76 2.12 -15.55 7.67
C LYS A 76 1.20 -15.48 6.45
N PHE A 77 -0.09 -15.78 6.64
CA PHE A 77 -1.09 -15.72 5.58
C PHE A 77 -1.33 -14.27 5.13
N SER A 78 -1.58 -13.35 6.06
CA SER A 78 -1.78 -11.94 5.75
C SER A 78 -0.55 -11.31 5.10
N LEU A 79 0.67 -11.65 5.57
CA LEU A 79 1.92 -11.18 4.99
C LEU A 79 2.12 -11.70 3.57
N PHE A 80 1.78 -12.96 3.30
CA PHE A 80 1.85 -13.51 1.95
C PHE A 80 0.96 -12.71 0.97
N PHE A 81 -0.28 -12.39 1.38
CA PHE A 81 -1.15 -11.55 0.56
C PHE A 81 -0.62 -10.13 0.39
N LYS A 82 -0.02 -9.54 1.43
CA LYS A 82 0.64 -8.23 1.33
C LYS A 82 1.77 -8.23 0.29
N PHE A 83 2.59 -9.28 0.25
CA PHE A 83 3.63 -9.42 -0.78
C PHE A 83 3.04 -9.52 -2.19
N ILE A 84 1.97 -10.27 -2.38
CA ILE A 84 1.28 -10.36 -3.67
C ILE A 84 0.77 -8.96 -4.08
N VAL A 85 0.10 -8.23 -3.18
CA VAL A 85 -0.42 -6.89 -3.47
C VAL A 85 0.71 -5.96 -3.90
N VAL A 86 1.83 -5.91 -3.16
CA VAL A 86 2.98 -5.05 -3.50
C VAL A 86 3.56 -5.42 -4.85
N ALA A 87 3.71 -6.73 -5.15
CA ALA A 87 4.22 -7.20 -6.43
C ALA A 87 3.29 -6.82 -7.59
N VAL A 88 1.97 -7.04 -7.44
CA VAL A 88 0.97 -6.69 -8.47
C VAL A 88 0.95 -5.18 -8.70
N VAL A 89 0.96 -4.38 -7.66
CA VAL A 89 1.00 -2.91 -7.76
C VAL A 89 2.25 -2.44 -8.48
N GLY A 90 3.41 -3.04 -8.19
CA GLY A 90 4.65 -2.75 -8.91
C GLY A 90 4.52 -3.05 -10.40
N LEU A 91 3.95 -4.20 -10.78
CA LEU A 91 3.70 -4.55 -12.18
C LEU A 91 2.71 -3.59 -12.84
N VAL A 92 1.62 -3.20 -12.16
CA VAL A 92 0.64 -2.25 -12.67
C VAL A 92 1.28 -0.89 -12.91
N ILE A 93 2.09 -0.39 -12.00
CA ILE A 93 2.81 0.89 -12.17
C ILE A 93 3.73 0.81 -13.39
N ILE A 94 4.51 -0.25 -13.53
CA ILE A 94 5.42 -0.44 -14.68
C ILE A 94 4.62 -0.50 -15.98
N ALA A 95 3.56 -1.29 -16.03
CA ALA A 95 2.71 -1.43 -17.21
C ALA A 95 2.00 -0.13 -17.60
N SER A 96 1.69 0.73 -16.62
CA SER A 96 0.96 1.98 -16.86
C SER A 96 1.84 3.16 -17.29
N ILE A 97 3.17 3.02 -17.30
CA ILE A 97 4.09 4.13 -17.60
C ILE A 97 3.78 4.81 -18.94
N ASP A 98 3.52 4.03 -19.99
CA ASP A 98 3.24 4.57 -21.32
C ASP A 98 1.82 5.14 -21.44
N TYR A 99 0.87 4.58 -20.71
CA TYR A 99 -0.50 5.09 -20.65
C TYR A 99 -0.57 6.43 -19.91
N VAL A 100 0.08 6.52 -18.75
CA VAL A 100 0.08 7.72 -17.89
C VAL A 100 0.73 8.92 -18.56
N LYS A 101 1.64 8.71 -19.51
CA LYS A 101 2.20 9.81 -20.32
C LYS A 101 1.13 10.60 -21.11
N ARG A 102 -0.02 9.97 -21.40
CA ARG A 102 -1.15 10.61 -22.06
C ARG A 102 -1.97 11.50 -21.12
N LEU A 103 -1.85 11.26 -19.82
CA LEU A 103 -2.45 12.08 -18.76
C LEU A 103 -1.48 13.23 -18.44
N GLU A 104 -1.57 14.32 -19.20
CA GLU A 104 -0.59 15.43 -19.15
C GLU A 104 -0.44 16.05 -17.76
N ARG A 105 -1.49 16.05 -16.92
CA ARG A 105 -1.56 16.82 -15.68
C ARG A 105 -1.62 15.98 -14.39
N TYR A 106 -2.21 14.80 -14.42
CA TYR A 106 -2.59 14.03 -13.19
C TYR A 106 -1.78 12.74 -13.00
N GLN A 107 -0.50 12.74 -13.38
CA GLN A 107 0.33 11.53 -13.34
C GLN A 107 0.66 11.09 -11.91
N GLY A 108 0.93 12.02 -11.01
CA GLY A 108 1.21 11.72 -9.61
C GLY A 108 -0.03 11.22 -8.86
N GLU A 109 -1.18 11.86 -9.11
CA GLU A 109 -2.46 11.41 -8.56
C GLU A 109 -2.81 9.99 -9.01
N TYR A 110 -2.53 9.65 -10.26
CA TYR A 110 -2.75 8.30 -10.79
C TYR A 110 -1.98 7.24 -9.98
N TYR A 111 -0.68 7.43 -9.77
CA TYR A 111 0.14 6.49 -8.99
C TYR A 111 -0.25 6.47 -7.51
N ALA A 112 -0.57 7.61 -6.94
CA ALA A 112 -1.02 7.71 -5.56
C ALA A 112 -2.34 6.95 -5.32
N LEU A 113 -3.32 7.09 -6.23
CA LEU A 113 -4.60 6.37 -6.11
C LEU A 113 -4.40 4.85 -6.19
N ILE A 114 -3.51 4.35 -7.06
CA ILE A 114 -3.15 2.92 -7.10
C ILE A 114 -2.58 2.48 -5.75
N MET A 115 -1.69 3.28 -5.16
CA MET A 115 -1.08 2.95 -3.86
C MET A 115 -2.07 3.02 -2.70
N PHE A 116 -3.02 3.97 -2.71
CA PHE A 116 -4.09 4.00 -1.70
C PHE A 116 -5.00 2.78 -1.80
N SER A 117 -5.34 2.35 -3.01
CA SER A 117 -6.09 1.10 -3.21
C SER A 117 -5.31 -0.10 -2.69
N ALA A 118 -4.00 -0.16 -2.93
CA ALA A 118 -3.12 -1.20 -2.41
C ALA A 118 -3.08 -1.23 -0.87
N ALA A 119 -3.03 -0.06 -0.23
CA ALA A 119 -3.10 0.03 1.24
C ALA A 119 -4.40 -0.58 1.77
N GLY A 120 -5.55 -0.29 1.11
CA GLY A 120 -6.83 -0.89 1.44
C GLY A 120 -6.83 -2.43 1.32
N MET A 121 -6.24 -2.97 0.24
CA MET A 121 -6.12 -4.43 0.05
C MET A 121 -5.22 -5.07 1.11
N MET A 122 -4.11 -4.42 1.49
CA MET A 122 -3.23 -4.92 2.53
C MET A 122 -3.88 -4.91 3.91
N LEU A 123 -4.64 -3.86 4.24
CA LEU A 123 -5.44 -3.80 5.46
C LEU A 123 -6.49 -4.91 5.47
N LEU A 124 -7.18 -5.14 4.35
CA LEU A 124 -8.20 -6.18 4.22
C LEU A 124 -7.64 -7.57 4.53
N ALA A 125 -6.41 -7.85 4.11
CA ALA A 125 -5.74 -9.13 4.37
C ALA A 125 -5.41 -9.39 5.86
N ALA A 126 -5.40 -8.34 6.69
CA ALA A 126 -5.06 -8.43 8.11
C ALA A 126 -6.25 -8.21 9.04
N THR A 127 -7.40 -7.76 8.53
CA THR A 127 -8.58 -7.43 9.35
C THR A 127 -9.32 -8.67 9.85
N ARG A 128 -9.90 -8.54 11.06
CA ARG A 128 -10.70 -9.58 11.73
C ARG A 128 -12.11 -9.13 12.12
N GLU A 129 -12.38 -7.84 12.09
CA GLU A 129 -13.68 -7.25 12.46
C GLU A 129 -14.44 -6.77 11.22
N LEU A 130 -15.76 -6.94 11.22
CA LEU A 130 -16.64 -6.54 10.11
C LEU A 130 -16.53 -5.05 9.77
N ILE A 131 -16.40 -4.18 10.78
CA ILE A 131 -16.25 -2.74 10.57
C ILE A 131 -14.93 -2.44 9.86
N ALA A 132 -13.84 -3.08 10.30
CA ALA A 132 -12.53 -2.91 9.69
C ALA A 132 -12.48 -3.48 8.27
N ILE A 133 -13.17 -4.60 8.00
CA ILE A 133 -13.36 -5.14 6.65
C ILE A 133 -14.07 -4.12 5.76
N TYR A 134 -15.18 -3.53 6.24
CA TYR A 134 -15.92 -2.52 5.49
C TYR A 134 -15.05 -1.31 5.14
N ILE A 135 -14.35 -0.75 6.12
CA ILE A 135 -13.45 0.40 5.92
C ILE A 135 -12.34 0.06 4.91
N SER A 136 -11.76 -1.14 4.99
CA SER A 136 -10.70 -1.59 4.08
C SER A 136 -11.22 -1.76 2.65
N LEU A 137 -12.46 -2.26 2.47
CA LEU A 137 -13.12 -2.33 1.17
C LEU A 137 -13.38 -0.95 0.58
N GLU A 138 -13.87 0.00 1.38
CA GLU A 138 -14.07 1.39 0.96
C GLU A 138 -12.73 2.04 0.55
N LEU A 139 -11.68 1.85 1.36
CA LEU A 139 -10.34 2.36 1.05
C LEU A 139 -9.76 1.74 -0.23
N THR A 140 -10.17 0.55 -0.60
CA THR A 140 -9.78 -0.09 -1.87
C THR A 140 -10.61 0.45 -3.03
N ALA A 141 -11.93 0.53 -2.88
CA ALA A 141 -12.87 0.84 -3.96
C ALA A 141 -12.89 2.32 -4.35
N LEU A 142 -12.84 3.24 -3.38
CA LEU A 142 -12.92 4.68 -3.64
C LEU A 142 -11.74 5.19 -4.51
N PRO A 143 -10.47 4.82 -4.24
CA PRO A 143 -9.37 5.22 -5.13
C PRO A 143 -9.50 4.65 -6.54
N ILE A 144 -10.01 3.42 -6.69
CA ILE A 144 -10.25 2.82 -8.03
C ILE A 144 -11.34 3.60 -8.76
N ALA A 145 -12.43 3.96 -8.09
CA ALA A 145 -13.50 4.77 -8.68
C ALA A 145 -12.98 6.17 -9.09
N ALA A 146 -12.16 6.80 -8.25
CA ALA A 146 -11.51 8.06 -8.57
C ALA A 146 -10.55 7.93 -9.76
N LEU A 147 -9.82 6.81 -9.85
CA LEU A 147 -8.91 6.52 -10.96
C LEU A 147 -9.66 6.41 -12.29
N ILE A 148 -10.82 5.74 -12.31
CA ILE A 148 -11.68 5.63 -13.50
C ILE A 148 -12.22 7.01 -13.91
N ALA A 149 -12.54 7.87 -12.94
CA ALA A 149 -13.01 9.22 -13.23
C ALA A 149 -11.90 10.15 -13.77
N LEU A 150 -10.64 9.81 -13.54
CA LEU A 150 -9.46 10.58 -13.94
C LEU A 150 -8.99 10.22 -15.37
N THR A 151 -9.39 9.05 -15.86
CA THR A 151 -9.04 8.50 -17.17
C THR A 151 -10.18 8.62 -18.16
#